data_403d2a6729d1b9d478c3cb4214bb28c6
#
_entry.id   403d2a6729d1b9d478c3cb4214bb28c6
#
_cell.length_a   1.000
_cell.length_b   1.000
_cell.length_c   1.000
_cell.angle_alpha   90.00
_cell.angle_beta   90.00
_cell.angle_gamma   90.00
#
_symmetry.space_group_name_H-M   'P 1'
#
loop_
_entity.id
_entity.type
_entity.pdbx_description
1 polymer ?
#
loop_
_entity_poly.entity_id
_entity_poly.type
_entity_poly.pdbx_seq_one_letter_code
_entity_poly.pdbx_strand_id
1 'polypeptide(L)'
;MKKIIPIVALIGMMSLGIQEMNVKAETYKSAGSKMDFWNSKRTGTNFMNSTSLPENYKSAKEAHIEYVRLAPDKWAKDKDFLFEDKPDTSGKDFLIGNADNYQRLVEEDVAELKADLDAAQSQGIKVVLTMLSLPGDRWRQFNNNQNDDRIWEEEKYQEQASQFWKDLAFELKDHPAVVGYNIINEPHPETSKKNRYNDFWTEDYEKWYSKVKGTPADLNEFYQKVVTSIREVDKETPIILDSGLYATPWAFKYLKPVKDNKTLYAFHMYEPYQLTSQRENQNKEYQYPGIVKVGDLETPMMWDKDGLNTFLQPVQNWSQENHVPSNRIIAEEFGINRTVPGAPQYMQDLISIFNQKGWHKSFYAFREDTWTGMNYELGTEKIKWDEEGQPKRQDNPLWDVIKNDLQIDAGVNRTTFKDVPQEHWAFHAIHDLANKGIIAGYGNGIFGMCDNVTREQVAALIYRTLYIEKQDKYENPYRDIDGNSTMFPEEILALTKLGIFQGDDQGNFRPKATLTRAEMAQVIKKAFRLDVKAPHNFNDVPANSWAKDAISAVQSNHIAVGVGEGKFAPDMNVTREQYAQFLYNAISNAQSHQ
;
A
#
# COMPACT_ATOMS: atom_id res chain seq x y z
N MET A 1 -40.24 -71.17 21.13
CA MET A 1 -40.63 -69.76 20.88
C MET A 1 -39.43 -68.87 21.18
N LYS A 2 -38.65 -68.57 20.12
CA LYS A 2 -37.46 -67.71 20.22
C LYS A 2 -37.90 -66.25 19.93
N LYS A 3 -37.68 -65.33 20.87
CA LYS A 3 -37.93 -63.91 20.69
C LYS A 3 -36.85 -63.28 19.81
N ILE A 4 -37.29 -62.70 18.73
CA ILE A 4 -36.47 -61.85 17.83
C ILE A 4 -36.48 -60.45 18.45
N ILE A 5 -35.33 -59.89 18.81
CA ILE A 5 -35.14 -58.49 19.21
C ILE A 5 -34.67 -57.74 17.96
N PRO A 6 -35.31 -56.60 17.60
CA PRO A 6 -34.98 -55.93 16.37
C PRO A 6 -33.70 -55.07 16.50
N ILE A 7 -32.79 -55.29 15.61
CA ILE A 7 -31.60 -54.44 15.36
C ILE A 7 -32.05 -53.21 14.53
N VAL A 8 -32.56 -52.19 15.18
CA VAL A 8 -32.89 -50.92 14.49
C VAL A 8 -32.31 -49.67 15.19
N ALA A 9 -31.75 -49.79 16.41
CA ALA A 9 -31.29 -48.63 17.19
C ALA A 9 -29.79 -48.26 16.98
N LEU A 10 -28.99 -48.99 16.19
CA LEU A 10 -27.55 -48.75 16.05
C LEU A 10 -27.15 -48.06 14.75
N ILE A 11 -28.07 -47.91 13.78
CA ILE A 11 -27.76 -47.28 12.48
C ILE A 11 -28.01 -45.74 12.51
N GLY A 12 -28.85 -45.27 13.47
CA GLY A 12 -29.15 -43.82 13.58
C GLY A 12 -28.09 -42.97 14.23
N MET A 13 -27.21 -43.56 15.07
CA MET A 13 -26.15 -42.79 15.74
C MET A 13 -24.84 -42.69 14.92
N MET A 14 -24.61 -43.59 13.97
CA MET A 14 -23.44 -43.49 13.06
C MET A 14 -23.66 -42.48 11.92
N SER A 15 -24.90 -42.20 11.53
CA SER A 15 -25.18 -41.21 10.46
C SER A 15 -25.09 -39.75 10.94
N LEU A 16 -25.38 -39.47 12.20
CA LEU A 16 -25.25 -38.13 12.79
C LEU A 16 -23.77 -37.72 12.99
N GLY A 17 -22.91 -38.64 13.40
CA GLY A 17 -21.48 -38.38 13.56
C GLY A 17 -20.75 -38.19 12.21
N ILE A 18 -21.20 -38.86 11.15
CA ILE A 18 -20.62 -38.69 9.80
C ILE A 18 -21.10 -37.38 9.15
N GLN A 19 -22.33 -36.92 9.47
CA GLN A 19 -22.87 -35.67 8.95
C GLN A 19 -22.22 -34.44 9.59
N GLU A 20 -21.92 -34.47 10.89
CA GLU A 20 -21.17 -33.37 11.55
C GLU A 20 -19.69 -33.32 11.14
N MET A 21 -19.05 -34.47 10.91
CA MET A 21 -17.68 -34.50 10.39
C MET A 21 -17.60 -34.01 8.93
N ASN A 22 -18.59 -34.30 8.09
CA ASN A 22 -18.62 -33.82 6.71
C ASN A 22 -18.93 -32.31 6.63
N VAL A 23 -19.78 -31.77 7.49
CA VAL A 23 -20.08 -30.32 7.54
C VAL A 23 -18.85 -29.52 7.98
N LYS A 24 -18.04 -30.02 8.91
CA LYS A 24 -16.76 -29.39 9.24
C LYS A 24 -15.72 -29.50 8.13
N ALA A 25 -15.68 -30.59 7.40
CA ALA A 25 -14.75 -30.78 6.30
C ALA A 25 -15.11 -29.97 5.03
N GLU A 26 -16.40 -29.73 4.77
CA GLU A 26 -16.86 -28.90 3.65
C GLU A 26 -16.64 -27.40 3.89
N THR A 27 -16.73 -26.93 5.14
CA THR A 27 -16.45 -25.52 5.48
C THR A 27 -14.97 -25.16 5.30
N TYR A 28 -14.06 -26.14 5.43
CA TYR A 28 -12.61 -25.92 5.20
C TYR A 28 -12.19 -26.06 3.72
N LYS A 29 -13.00 -26.66 2.84
CA LYS A 29 -12.66 -26.88 1.43
C LYS A 29 -12.98 -25.73 0.49
N SER A 30 -13.63 -24.66 0.94
CA SER A 30 -14.01 -23.51 0.10
C SER A 30 -13.27 -22.21 0.45
N ALA A 31 -12.22 -22.24 1.27
CA ALA A 31 -11.32 -21.11 1.39
C ALA A 31 -10.55 -20.98 0.08
N GLY A 32 -10.75 -19.91 -0.66
CA GLY A 32 -9.94 -19.55 -1.82
C GLY A 32 -8.44 -19.59 -1.47
N SER A 33 -7.58 -19.65 -2.49
CA SER A 33 -6.13 -19.59 -2.28
C SER A 33 -5.77 -18.40 -1.39
N LYS A 34 -4.83 -18.56 -0.45
CA LYS A 34 -4.34 -17.42 0.39
C LYS A 34 -3.81 -16.27 -0.48
N MET A 35 -3.40 -16.59 -1.72
CA MET A 35 -3.01 -15.60 -2.72
C MET A 35 -4.17 -14.73 -3.19
N ASP A 36 -5.42 -15.22 -3.13
CA ASP A 36 -6.60 -14.44 -3.53
C ASP A 36 -6.82 -13.21 -2.65
N PHE A 37 -6.35 -13.25 -1.41
CA PHE A 37 -6.35 -12.08 -0.52
C PHE A 37 -5.59 -10.91 -1.16
N TRP A 38 -4.48 -11.16 -1.86
CA TRP A 38 -3.61 -10.16 -2.46
C TRP A 38 -3.97 -9.75 -3.89
N ASN A 39 -5.06 -10.29 -4.45
CA ASN A 39 -5.51 -9.92 -5.80
C ASN A 39 -6.16 -8.52 -5.86
N SER A 40 -6.60 -7.98 -4.74
CA SER A 40 -7.06 -6.59 -4.60
C SER A 40 -6.18 -5.85 -3.60
N LYS A 41 -6.03 -4.53 -3.79
CA LYS A 41 -5.26 -3.68 -2.89
C LYS A 41 -5.72 -3.85 -1.44
N ARG A 42 -4.77 -3.94 -0.51
CA ARG A 42 -5.00 -4.14 0.93
C ARG A 42 -4.34 -3.05 1.75
N THR A 43 -5.03 -2.63 2.80
CA THR A 43 -4.49 -1.73 3.82
C THR A 43 -4.49 -2.42 5.18
N GLY A 44 -3.31 -2.48 5.78
CA GLY A 44 -3.06 -3.08 7.08
C GLY A 44 -2.32 -2.15 8.02
N THR A 45 -1.88 -2.72 9.12
CA THR A 45 -1.03 -2.06 10.12
C THR A 45 -0.04 -3.04 10.74
N ASN A 46 0.92 -2.52 11.49
CA ASN A 46 1.89 -3.31 12.22
C ASN A 46 1.44 -3.53 13.69
N PHE A 47 1.55 -4.76 14.15
CA PHE A 47 1.38 -5.18 15.54
C PHE A 47 2.71 -5.68 16.07
N MET A 48 3.47 -4.74 16.67
CA MET A 48 4.78 -5.00 17.25
C MET A 48 4.77 -4.65 18.75
N ASN A 49 3.74 -5.09 19.44
CA ASN A 49 3.56 -4.87 20.88
C ASN A 49 4.48 -5.78 21.69
N SER A 50 4.79 -5.38 22.92
CA SER A 50 5.62 -6.16 23.84
C SER A 50 4.91 -7.40 24.40
N THR A 51 3.62 -7.54 24.15
CA THR A 51 2.80 -8.72 24.54
C THR A 51 1.73 -8.95 23.50
N SER A 52 1.20 -10.18 23.42
CA SER A 52 -0.04 -10.45 22.70
C SER A 52 -1.18 -9.62 23.31
N LEU A 53 -1.94 -8.93 22.45
CA LEU A 53 -3.06 -8.06 22.82
C LEU A 53 -4.29 -8.40 21.96
N PRO A 54 -4.95 -9.56 22.23
CA PRO A 54 -6.08 -10.03 21.42
C PRO A 54 -7.23 -9.04 21.27
N GLU A 55 -7.44 -8.17 22.25
CA GLU A 55 -8.43 -7.09 22.22
C GLU A 55 -8.16 -6.04 21.13
N ASN A 56 -6.91 -5.89 20.71
CA ASN A 56 -6.57 -4.97 19.63
C ASN A 56 -7.12 -5.42 18.28
N TYR A 57 -7.35 -6.72 18.05
CA TYR A 57 -7.97 -7.21 16.81
C TYR A 57 -9.42 -6.72 16.65
N LYS A 58 -10.19 -6.67 17.74
CA LYS A 58 -11.52 -6.08 17.71
C LYS A 58 -11.45 -4.60 17.32
N SER A 59 -10.55 -3.85 17.94
CA SER A 59 -10.36 -2.44 17.64
C SER A 59 -9.87 -2.21 16.20
N ALA A 60 -8.98 -3.07 15.69
CA ALA A 60 -8.53 -3.06 14.31
C ALA A 60 -9.70 -3.29 13.34
N LYS A 61 -10.59 -4.24 13.65
CA LYS A 61 -11.81 -4.48 12.88
C LYS A 61 -12.75 -3.27 12.85
N GLU A 62 -12.94 -2.63 14.00
CA GLU A 62 -13.75 -1.41 14.10
C GLU A 62 -13.15 -0.24 13.31
N ALA A 63 -11.83 -0.19 13.19
CA ALA A 63 -11.10 0.78 12.36
C ALA A 63 -11.04 0.38 10.87
N HIS A 64 -11.64 -0.73 10.45
CA HIS A 64 -11.59 -1.28 9.09
C HIS A 64 -10.20 -1.72 8.60
N ILE A 65 -9.29 -2.05 9.50
CA ILE A 65 -8.01 -2.65 9.18
C ILE A 65 -8.26 -4.08 8.66
N GLU A 66 -7.69 -4.42 7.50
CA GLU A 66 -7.95 -5.71 6.85
C GLU A 66 -6.96 -6.80 7.31
N TYR A 67 -5.71 -6.40 7.57
CA TYR A 67 -4.69 -7.30 8.07
C TYR A 67 -3.71 -6.59 8.99
N VAL A 68 -3.03 -7.39 9.80
CA VAL A 68 -1.92 -6.93 10.64
C VAL A 68 -0.65 -7.66 10.26
N ARG A 69 0.48 -6.96 10.34
CA ARG A 69 1.81 -7.56 10.32
C ARG A 69 2.26 -7.73 11.76
N LEU A 70 2.40 -8.98 12.17
CA LEU A 70 2.62 -9.39 13.55
C LEU A 70 4.08 -9.86 13.72
N ALA A 71 4.78 -9.29 14.71
CA ALA A 71 6.09 -9.73 15.16
C ALA A 71 5.99 -10.36 16.57
N PRO A 72 5.71 -11.66 16.68
CA PRO A 72 5.45 -12.32 17.97
C PRO A 72 6.73 -12.47 18.81
N ASP A 73 7.89 -12.45 18.18
CA ASP A 73 9.18 -12.51 18.89
C ASP A 73 9.53 -11.20 19.61
N LYS A 74 8.70 -10.16 19.48
CA LYS A 74 8.76 -8.98 20.36
C LYS A 74 8.05 -9.20 21.70
N TRP A 75 7.27 -10.28 21.86
CA TRP A 75 6.57 -10.58 23.12
C TRP A 75 7.56 -10.96 24.21
N ALA A 76 7.76 -10.04 25.15
CA ALA A 76 8.68 -10.22 26.27
C ALA A 76 7.92 -10.60 27.54
N LYS A 77 8.44 -11.58 28.28
CA LYS A 77 7.89 -11.96 29.59
C LYS A 77 8.15 -10.89 30.65
N ASP A 78 9.19 -10.08 30.48
CA ASP A 78 9.55 -8.99 31.38
C ASP A 78 9.44 -7.64 30.64
N LYS A 79 8.43 -6.84 31.01
CA LYS A 79 8.16 -5.53 30.38
C LYS A 79 9.19 -4.45 30.72
N ASP A 80 9.89 -4.58 31.87
CA ASP A 80 10.82 -3.55 32.33
C ASP A 80 12.07 -3.47 31.46
N PHE A 81 12.39 -4.53 30.75
CA PHE A 81 13.55 -4.61 29.87
C PHE A 81 13.46 -3.65 28.68
N LEU A 82 12.28 -3.40 28.10
CA LEU A 82 12.09 -2.52 26.92
C LEU A 82 12.33 -1.03 27.25
N PHE A 83 12.20 -0.64 28.52
CA PHE A 83 12.26 0.76 28.95
C PHE A 83 13.57 1.13 29.66
N GLU A 84 14.35 0.16 30.10
CA GLU A 84 15.54 0.39 30.94
C GLU A 84 16.88 0.05 30.28
N ASP A 85 16.93 -0.25 28.99
CA ASP A 85 18.14 -0.76 28.28
C ASP A 85 18.77 -1.98 28.98
N LYS A 86 17.99 -2.73 29.75
CA LYS A 86 18.44 -3.95 30.39
C LYS A 86 18.31 -5.11 29.42
N PRO A 87 19.32 -5.95 29.27
CA PRO A 87 19.21 -7.15 28.45
C PRO A 87 18.14 -8.09 29.03
N ASP A 88 17.31 -8.66 28.15
CA ASP A 88 16.53 -9.82 28.53
C ASP A 88 17.51 -10.97 28.86
N THR A 89 17.64 -11.27 30.14
CA THR A 89 18.50 -12.35 30.61
C THR A 89 17.76 -13.69 30.65
N SER A 90 16.49 -13.76 30.21
CA SER A 90 15.72 -15.00 30.20
C SER A 90 16.31 -16.04 29.23
N GLY A 91 17.18 -15.63 28.30
CA GLY A 91 17.94 -16.50 27.42
C GLY A 91 17.12 -17.32 26.42
N LYS A 92 15.83 -17.01 26.29
CA LYS A 92 14.90 -17.76 25.46
C LYS A 92 14.39 -16.90 24.31
N ASP A 93 14.92 -17.14 23.13
CA ASP A 93 14.46 -16.52 21.89
C ASP A 93 13.06 -17.09 21.55
N PHE A 94 12.01 -16.25 21.52
CA PHE A 94 10.62 -16.67 21.28
C PHE A 94 10.48 -17.45 19.99
N LEU A 95 9.76 -18.56 19.99
CA LEU A 95 9.65 -19.57 18.93
C LEU A 95 10.95 -20.32 18.63
N ILE A 96 12.10 -19.63 18.66
CA ILE A 96 13.40 -20.15 18.22
C ILE A 96 14.04 -21.00 19.32
N GLY A 97 13.81 -20.63 20.60
CA GLY A 97 14.38 -21.28 21.79
C GLY A 97 15.85 -20.98 22.02
N ASN A 98 16.69 -21.07 21.01
CA ASN A 98 18.10 -20.67 21.05
C ASN A 98 18.58 -20.25 19.68
N ALA A 99 18.76 -18.96 19.46
CA ALA A 99 19.26 -18.41 18.20
C ALA A 99 20.75 -18.69 17.93
N ASP A 100 21.52 -19.18 18.92
CA ASP A 100 22.90 -19.63 18.70
C ASP A 100 22.95 -21.02 18.07
N ASN A 101 21.91 -21.83 18.29
CA ASN A 101 21.85 -23.21 17.83
C ASN A 101 20.41 -23.71 17.77
N TYR A 102 19.67 -23.34 16.75
CA TYR A 102 18.30 -23.76 16.53
C TYR A 102 18.21 -25.28 16.38
N GLN A 103 17.27 -25.89 17.09
CA GLN A 103 17.01 -27.34 17.04
C GLN A 103 15.57 -27.65 16.63
N ARG A 104 14.61 -26.90 17.16
CA ARG A 104 13.17 -27.06 16.93
C ARG A 104 12.42 -25.86 17.49
N LEU A 105 11.18 -25.69 17.06
CA LEU A 105 10.28 -24.70 17.64
C LEU A 105 10.00 -24.97 19.13
N VAL A 106 9.77 -23.90 19.88
CA VAL A 106 9.30 -23.98 21.26
C VAL A 106 7.80 -24.21 21.25
N GLU A 107 7.37 -25.39 21.68
CA GLU A 107 5.96 -25.82 21.60
C GLU A 107 4.99 -24.88 22.33
N GLU A 108 5.39 -24.36 23.49
CA GLU A 108 4.59 -23.41 24.28
C GLU A 108 4.41 -22.09 23.54
N ASP A 109 5.46 -21.58 22.90
CA ASP A 109 5.43 -20.33 22.12
C ASP A 109 4.57 -20.49 20.85
N VAL A 110 4.63 -21.67 20.20
CA VAL A 110 3.75 -22.00 19.07
C VAL A 110 2.28 -22.04 19.50
N ALA A 111 1.99 -22.58 20.68
CA ALA A 111 0.62 -22.61 21.21
C ALA A 111 0.11 -21.19 21.51
N GLU A 112 0.95 -20.33 22.09
CA GLU A 112 0.63 -18.91 22.33
C GLU A 112 0.37 -18.16 21.02
N LEU A 113 1.25 -18.32 20.03
CA LEU A 113 1.06 -17.73 18.70
C LEU A 113 -0.26 -18.20 18.05
N LYS A 114 -0.56 -19.49 18.08
CA LYS A 114 -1.82 -20.01 17.52
C LYS A 114 -3.05 -19.43 18.21
N ALA A 115 -3.00 -19.26 19.54
CA ALA A 115 -4.10 -18.63 20.28
C ALA A 115 -4.33 -17.16 19.87
N ASP A 116 -3.26 -16.41 19.62
CA ASP A 116 -3.33 -15.04 19.12
C ASP A 116 -3.89 -15.00 17.67
N LEU A 117 -3.43 -15.91 16.81
CA LEU A 117 -3.97 -16.07 15.45
C LEU A 117 -5.46 -16.45 15.44
N ASP A 118 -5.90 -17.29 16.36
CA ASP A 118 -7.32 -17.63 16.55
C ASP A 118 -8.14 -16.41 16.96
N ALA A 119 -7.59 -15.55 17.82
CA ALA A 119 -8.21 -14.28 18.17
C ALA A 119 -8.34 -13.34 16.96
N ALA A 120 -7.32 -13.22 16.14
CA ALA A 120 -7.37 -12.48 14.87
C ALA A 120 -8.45 -13.05 13.94
N GLN A 121 -8.47 -14.37 13.76
CA GLN A 121 -9.46 -15.06 12.93
C GLN A 121 -10.89 -14.82 13.42
N SER A 122 -11.13 -14.82 14.74
CA SER A 122 -12.44 -14.57 15.33
C SER A 122 -13.01 -13.20 14.96
N GLN A 123 -12.14 -12.22 14.73
CA GLN A 123 -12.50 -10.87 14.29
C GLN A 123 -12.46 -10.72 12.75
N GLY A 124 -12.07 -11.76 12.01
CA GLY A 124 -11.91 -11.72 10.55
C GLY A 124 -10.70 -10.90 10.10
N ILE A 125 -9.75 -10.64 10.98
CA ILE A 125 -8.47 -9.98 10.65
C ILE A 125 -7.50 -11.02 10.09
N LYS A 126 -6.78 -10.66 9.03
CA LYS A 126 -5.71 -11.48 8.45
C LYS A 126 -4.37 -11.09 9.06
N VAL A 127 -3.42 -12.04 9.01
CA VAL A 127 -2.10 -11.86 9.63
C VAL A 127 -1.01 -12.16 8.62
N VAL A 128 -0.08 -11.24 8.48
CA VAL A 128 1.26 -11.46 7.94
C VAL A 128 2.19 -11.66 9.14
N LEU A 129 2.84 -12.80 9.20
CA LEU A 129 3.79 -13.08 10.28
C LEU A 129 5.18 -12.62 9.86
N THR A 130 5.85 -11.84 10.68
CA THR A 130 7.26 -11.45 10.52
C THR A 130 8.08 -11.87 11.74
N MET A 131 9.39 -11.96 11.56
CA MET A 131 10.35 -12.20 12.65
C MET A 131 11.33 -11.05 12.71
N LEU A 132 11.57 -10.54 13.93
CA LEU A 132 12.64 -9.57 14.22
C LEU A 132 13.98 -10.29 14.45
N SER A 133 13.93 -11.52 14.90
CA SER A 133 15.10 -12.36 15.16
C SER A 133 15.01 -13.66 14.35
N LEU A 134 16.17 -14.17 13.94
CA LEU A 134 16.35 -15.49 13.35
C LEU A 134 17.58 -16.17 13.99
N PRO A 135 17.80 -17.48 13.80
CA PRO A 135 19.05 -18.11 14.18
C PRO A 135 20.26 -17.34 13.63
N GLY A 136 21.12 -16.86 14.51
CA GLY A 136 22.29 -16.03 14.17
C GLY A 136 22.00 -14.57 13.86
N ASP A 137 20.80 -14.10 14.15
CA ASP A 137 20.40 -12.70 14.00
C ASP A 137 19.37 -12.32 15.08
N ARG A 138 19.87 -11.99 16.27
CA ARG A 138 19.00 -11.49 17.33
C ARG A 138 18.74 -10.01 17.15
N TRP A 139 17.50 -9.60 17.31
CA TRP A 139 17.14 -8.19 17.37
C TRP A 139 17.97 -7.46 18.45
N ARG A 140 18.48 -6.26 18.13
CA ARG A 140 19.42 -5.53 18.99
C ARG A 140 18.96 -5.36 20.44
N GLN A 141 17.68 -5.09 20.66
CA GLN A 141 17.09 -4.93 22.00
C GLN A 141 17.18 -6.22 22.82
N PHE A 142 17.21 -7.40 22.18
CA PHE A 142 17.37 -8.70 22.82
C PHE A 142 18.84 -9.16 22.87
N ASN A 143 19.76 -8.34 22.40
CA ASN A 143 21.17 -8.67 22.29
C ASN A 143 22.09 -7.58 22.89
N ASN A 144 21.75 -7.02 24.06
CA ASN A 144 22.51 -5.97 24.73
C ASN A 144 22.80 -4.74 23.83
N ASN A 145 21.86 -4.33 22.99
CA ASN A 145 22.01 -3.28 21.98
C ASN A 145 23.16 -3.50 20.97
N GLN A 146 23.60 -4.76 20.79
CA GLN A 146 24.61 -5.14 19.81
C GLN A 146 23.97 -5.87 18.64
N ASN A 147 24.49 -5.64 17.43
CA ASN A 147 24.11 -6.42 16.27
C ASN A 147 24.58 -7.86 16.41
N ASP A 148 23.74 -8.81 16.01
CA ASP A 148 24.08 -10.20 15.79
C ASP A 148 24.06 -10.46 14.29
N ASP A 149 25.20 -10.39 13.65
CA ASP A 149 25.33 -10.42 12.19
C ASP A 149 25.72 -11.82 11.66
N ARG A 150 25.68 -12.86 12.51
CA ARG A 150 26.20 -14.21 12.16
C ARG A 150 25.47 -14.87 11.00
N ILE A 151 24.18 -14.56 10.83
CA ILE A 151 23.39 -15.05 9.69
C ILE A 151 23.96 -14.55 8.34
N TRP A 152 24.59 -13.38 8.34
CA TRP A 152 25.22 -12.77 7.17
C TRP A 152 26.70 -13.14 7.01
N GLU A 153 27.26 -13.90 7.94
CA GLU A 153 28.67 -14.25 7.98
C GLU A 153 28.94 -15.76 7.88
N GLU A 154 27.98 -16.60 8.31
CA GLU A 154 28.15 -18.05 8.45
C GLU A 154 26.93 -18.80 7.87
N GLU A 155 27.17 -19.66 6.88
CA GLU A 155 26.18 -20.49 6.17
C GLU A 155 25.28 -21.29 7.13
N LYS A 156 25.84 -21.85 8.20
CA LYS A 156 25.12 -22.67 9.16
C LYS A 156 23.90 -21.98 9.77
N TYR A 157 23.95 -20.65 9.95
CA TYR A 157 22.82 -19.91 10.51
C TYR A 157 21.72 -19.71 9.47
N GLN A 158 22.08 -19.57 8.20
CA GLN A 158 21.09 -19.55 7.12
C GLN A 158 20.39 -20.91 6.94
N GLU A 159 21.12 -22.02 7.13
CA GLU A 159 20.54 -23.37 7.16
C GLU A 159 19.57 -23.51 8.35
N GLN A 160 19.96 -23.05 9.53
CA GLN A 160 19.09 -23.04 10.71
C GLN A 160 17.87 -22.13 10.55
N ALA A 161 18.02 -20.95 9.98
CA ALA A 161 16.91 -20.05 9.67
C ALA A 161 15.95 -20.64 8.63
N SER A 162 16.48 -21.33 7.63
CA SER A 162 15.67 -22.05 6.63
C SER A 162 14.88 -23.20 7.26
N GLN A 163 15.50 -23.94 8.20
CA GLN A 163 14.82 -25.01 8.92
C GLN A 163 13.77 -24.43 9.89
N PHE A 164 14.05 -23.35 10.58
CA PHE A 164 13.09 -22.65 11.44
C PHE A 164 11.84 -22.25 10.68
N TRP A 165 12.00 -21.61 9.51
CA TRP A 165 10.86 -21.22 8.68
C TRP A 165 10.08 -22.42 8.11
N LYS A 166 10.76 -23.48 7.77
CA LYS A 166 10.11 -24.73 7.35
C LYS A 166 9.25 -25.31 8.46
N ASP A 167 9.77 -25.39 9.68
CA ASP A 167 9.06 -25.90 10.84
C ASP A 167 7.85 -25.02 11.19
N LEU A 168 8.04 -23.68 11.19
CA LEU A 168 6.97 -22.73 11.48
C LEU A 168 5.88 -22.73 10.39
N ALA A 169 6.27 -22.80 9.12
CA ALA A 169 5.34 -22.92 8.01
C ALA A 169 4.54 -24.23 8.08
N PHE A 170 5.15 -25.35 8.49
CA PHE A 170 4.44 -26.60 8.71
C PHE A 170 3.34 -26.46 9.75
N GLU A 171 3.61 -25.75 10.85
CA GLU A 171 2.65 -25.50 11.93
C GLU A 171 1.49 -24.56 11.56
N LEU A 172 1.74 -23.61 10.62
CA LEU A 172 0.83 -22.53 10.32
C LEU A 172 0.14 -22.59 8.95
N LYS A 173 0.58 -23.47 8.06
CA LYS A 173 0.11 -23.53 6.64
C LYS A 173 -1.41 -23.59 6.48
N ASP A 174 -2.08 -24.28 7.41
CA ASP A 174 -3.54 -24.47 7.36
C ASP A 174 -4.30 -23.43 8.19
N HIS A 175 -3.60 -22.50 8.86
CA HIS A 175 -4.26 -21.51 9.70
C HIS A 175 -4.93 -20.42 8.82
N PRO A 176 -6.26 -20.21 8.96
CA PRO A 176 -7.01 -19.37 8.02
C PRO A 176 -6.75 -17.86 8.19
N ALA A 177 -6.22 -17.41 9.34
CA ALA A 177 -5.83 -16.00 9.53
C ALA A 177 -4.53 -15.69 8.78
N VAL A 178 -3.61 -16.64 8.63
CA VAL A 178 -2.28 -16.40 8.07
C VAL A 178 -2.36 -16.26 6.54
N VAL A 179 -1.98 -15.09 6.03
CA VAL A 179 -1.99 -14.74 4.60
C VAL A 179 -0.61 -14.37 4.06
N GLY A 180 0.43 -14.46 4.89
CA GLY A 180 1.81 -14.20 4.45
C GLY A 180 2.84 -14.53 5.52
N TYR A 181 4.05 -14.91 5.05
CA TYR A 181 5.26 -15.02 5.86
C TYR A 181 6.26 -13.97 5.36
N ASN A 182 6.51 -12.95 6.14
CA ASN A 182 7.60 -12.01 5.92
C ASN A 182 8.85 -12.57 6.62
N ILE A 183 9.83 -12.93 5.82
CA ILE A 183 10.92 -13.82 6.25
C ILE A 183 11.78 -13.23 7.35
N ILE A 184 12.09 -11.97 7.28
CA ILE A 184 12.89 -11.23 8.24
C ILE A 184 12.56 -9.74 8.12
N ASN A 185 12.38 -9.08 9.27
CA ASN A 185 12.20 -7.64 9.33
C ASN A 185 13.52 -6.91 9.04
N GLU A 186 13.50 -5.98 8.09
CA GLU A 186 14.58 -5.03 7.86
C GLU A 186 15.98 -5.66 7.70
N PRO A 187 16.19 -6.60 6.76
CA PRO A 187 17.49 -7.22 6.57
C PRO A 187 18.58 -6.19 6.25
N HIS A 188 19.73 -6.34 6.88
CA HIS A 188 20.83 -5.38 6.76
C HIS A 188 22.22 -6.06 6.72
N PRO A 189 22.46 -6.97 5.73
CA PRO A 189 23.76 -7.64 5.61
C PRO A 189 24.93 -6.68 5.46
N GLU A 190 24.65 -5.43 5.04
CA GLU A 190 25.60 -4.33 4.87
C GLU A 190 26.26 -3.90 6.20
N THR A 191 25.60 -4.11 7.32
CA THR A 191 26.12 -3.70 8.63
C THR A 191 26.99 -4.76 9.28
N SER A 192 27.03 -5.99 8.72
CA SER A 192 27.80 -7.07 9.29
C SER A 192 29.29 -6.73 9.35
N LYS A 193 29.96 -7.15 10.44
CA LYS A 193 31.38 -6.83 10.69
C LYS A 193 32.30 -7.27 9.55
N LYS A 194 32.01 -8.45 8.98
CA LYS A 194 32.79 -9.06 7.91
C LYS A 194 32.60 -8.39 6.54
N ASN A 195 31.40 -7.88 6.28
CA ASN A 195 31.00 -7.37 4.97
C ASN A 195 30.58 -5.90 5.00
N ARG A 196 31.03 -5.14 6.00
CA ARG A 196 30.55 -3.80 6.28
C ARG A 196 30.65 -2.85 5.09
N TYR A 197 29.53 -2.15 4.85
CA TYR A 197 29.40 -1.05 3.91
C TYR A 197 28.88 0.18 4.66
N ASN A 198 29.58 1.31 4.55
CA ASN A 198 29.26 2.51 5.34
C ASN A 198 28.70 3.66 4.51
N ASP A 199 28.81 3.61 3.18
CA ASP A 199 28.46 4.72 2.30
C ASP A 199 27.08 4.49 1.69
N PHE A 200 26.06 4.44 2.55
CA PHE A 200 24.66 4.24 2.10
C PHE A 200 24.27 5.28 1.06
N TRP A 201 23.43 4.86 0.09
CA TRP A 201 22.88 5.70 -0.98
C TRP A 201 23.88 6.11 -2.07
N THR A 202 25.07 5.54 -2.13
CA THR A 202 26.09 5.86 -3.14
C THR A 202 26.20 4.80 -4.23
N GLU A 203 26.77 5.18 -5.39
CA GLU A 203 27.01 4.25 -6.50
C GLU A 203 28.00 3.13 -6.13
N ASP A 204 28.79 3.30 -5.09
CA ASP A 204 29.73 2.29 -4.62
C ASP A 204 29.04 1.06 -3.98
N TYR A 205 27.76 1.15 -3.66
CA TYR A 205 26.97 0.01 -3.23
C TYR A 205 26.94 -1.12 -4.28
N GLU A 206 26.93 -0.78 -5.56
CA GLU A 206 27.02 -1.76 -6.65
C GLU A 206 28.28 -2.63 -6.56
N LYS A 207 29.41 -2.02 -6.22
CA LYS A 207 30.69 -2.72 -6.02
C LYS A 207 30.63 -3.63 -4.79
N TRP A 208 30.06 -3.15 -3.70
CA TRP A 208 29.85 -3.95 -2.49
C TRP A 208 28.94 -5.14 -2.78
N TYR A 209 27.78 -4.90 -3.40
CA TYR A 209 26.82 -5.94 -3.76
C TYR A 209 27.45 -7.02 -4.65
N SER A 210 28.22 -6.62 -5.65
CA SER A 210 28.94 -7.55 -6.54
C SER A 210 29.95 -8.41 -5.77
N LYS A 211 30.59 -7.86 -4.73
CA LYS A 211 31.56 -8.56 -3.88
C LYS A 211 30.91 -9.62 -2.98
N VAL A 212 29.72 -9.34 -2.44
CA VAL A 212 29.05 -10.26 -1.51
C VAL A 212 28.20 -11.32 -2.21
N LYS A 213 28.00 -11.21 -3.50
CA LYS A 213 27.23 -12.16 -4.30
C LYS A 213 27.75 -13.60 -4.13
N GLY A 214 26.82 -14.52 -3.80
CA GLY A 214 27.13 -15.94 -3.55
C GLY A 214 27.84 -16.19 -2.21
N THR A 215 27.90 -15.19 -1.32
CA THR A 215 28.34 -15.36 0.09
C THR A 215 27.12 -15.35 1.01
N PRO A 216 27.25 -15.66 2.32
CA PRO A 216 26.14 -15.52 3.25
C PRO A 216 25.53 -14.10 3.31
N ALA A 217 26.25 -13.04 2.92
CA ALA A 217 25.72 -11.69 2.83
C ALA A 217 24.91 -11.41 1.54
N ASP A 218 24.75 -12.39 0.65
CA ASP A 218 23.86 -12.29 -0.51
C ASP A 218 22.40 -12.54 -0.10
N LEU A 219 21.68 -11.47 0.15
CA LEU A 219 20.28 -11.51 0.56
C LEU A 219 19.38 -12.32 -0.40
N ASN A 220 19.66 -12.27 -1.71
CA ASN A 220 18.87 -12.99 -2.71
C ASN A 220 19.07 -14.51 -2.61
N GLU A 221 20.29 -14.96 -2.36
CA GLU A 221 20.59 -16.39 -2.15
C GLU A 221 19.95 -16.88 -0.84
N PHE A 222 20.03 -16.08 0.23
CA PHE A 222 19.36 -16.40 1.49
C PHE A 222 17.85 -16.56 1.29
N TYR A 223 17.20 -15.63 0.62
CA TYR A 223 15.76 -15.72 0.34
C TYR A 223 15.39 -16.93 -0.48
N GLN A 224 16.16 -17.25 -1.51
CA GLN A 224 15.88 -18.44 -2.33
C GLN A 224 15.98 -19.74 -1.50
N LYS A 225 16.94 -19.84 -0.56
CA LYS A 225 17.07 -20.99 0.35
C LYS A 225 15.84 -21.12 1.26
N VAL A 226 15.45 -20.05 1.94
CA VAL A 226 14.30 -20.04 2.86
C VAL A 226 13.01 -20.36 2.10
N VAL A 227 12.76 -19.71 0.96
CA VAL A 227 11.59 -19.97 0.11
C VAL A 227 11.53 -21.43 -0.29
N THR A 228 12.66 -22.01 -0.72
CA THR A 228 12.72 -23.43 -1.11
C THR A 228 12.35 -24.35 0.05
N SER A 229 12.86 -24.09 1.26
CA SER A 229 12.57 -24.87 2.45
C SER A 229 11.11 -24.77 2.88
N ILE A 230 10.51 -23.58 2.86
CA ILE A 230 9.07 -23.39 3.14
C ILE A 230 8.23 -24.19 2.13
N ARG A 231 8.56 -24.12 0.84
CA ARG A 231 7.80 -24.79 -0.23
C ARG A 231 7.83 -26.30 -0.18
N GLU A 232 8.71 -26.90 0.61
CA GLU A 232 8.65 -28.34 0.88
C GLU A 232 7.41 -28.73 1.67
N VAL A 233 6.92 -27.87 2.55
CA VAL A 233 5.81 -28.13 3.50
C VAL A 233 4.56 -27.29 3.25
N ASP A 234 4.70 -26.08 2.70
CA ASP A 234 3.61 -25.13 2.44
C ASP A 234 3.70 -24.60 1.00
N LYS A 235 2.77 -25.04 0.15
CA LYS A 235 2.68 -24.65 -1.27
C LYS A 235 1.80 -23.40 -1.48
N GLU A 236 1.07 -22.95 -0.46
CA GLU A 236 -0.05 -22.03 -0.64
C GLU A 236 0.16 -20.65 -0.01
N THR A 237 0.77 -20.57 1.18
CA THR A 237 0.91 -19.31 1.87
C THR A 237 1.89 -18.38 1.14
N PRO A 238 1.49 -17.14 0.83
CA PRO A 238 2.37 -16.12 0.26
C PRO A 238 3.61 -15.87 1.11
N ILE A 239 4.74 -15.61 0.44
CA ILE A 239 5.99 -15.24 1.10
C ILE A 239 6.29 -13.78 0.75
N ILE A 240 6.73 -12.99 1.71
CA ILE A 240 7.01 -11.57 1.58
C ILE A 240 8.49 -11.34 1.84
N LEU A 241 9.15 -10.61 0.95
CA LEU A 241 10.59 -10.41 0.94
C LEU A 241 10.92 -8.91 0.98
N ASP A 242 11.55 -8.48 2.05
CA ASP A 242 12.01 -7.10 2.22
C ASP A 242 13.26 -6.81 1.38
N SER A 243 13.41 -5.57 0.92
CA SER A 243 14.68 -5.11 0.34
C SER A 243 15.78 -5.00 1.40
N GLY A 244 17.03 -4.96 0.97
CA GLY A 244 18.18 -4.72 1.85
C GLY A 244 18.21 -3.29 2.45
N LEU A 245 19.28 -2.97 3.18
CA LEU A 245 19.44 -1.67 3.83
C LEU A 245 18.23 -1.27 4.68
N TYR A 246 17.81 -2.14 5.59
CA TYR A 246 16.63 -1.92 6.44
C TYR A 246 15.33 -1.75 5.62
N ALA A 247 15.14 -2.59 4.62
CA ALA A 247 13.97 -2.60 3.74
C ALA A 247 13.74 -1.28 2.95
N THR A 248 14.78 -0.51 2.68
CA THR A 248 14.63 0.79 2.03
C THR A 248 14.20 0.66 0.57
N PRO A 249 13.34 1.58 0.04
CA PRO A 249 13.00 1.67 -1.38
C PRO A 249 14.23 1.80 -2.29
N TRP A 250 15.28 2.46 -1.83
CA TRP A 250 16.50 2.66 -2.59
C TRP A 250 17.22 1.34 -2.94
N ALA A 251 17.26 0.38 -1.99
CA ALA A 251 17.88 -0.93 -2.20
C ALA A 251 17.04 -1.89 -3.01
N PHE A 252 15.79 -1.55 -3.30
CA PHE A 252 14.84 -2.43 -3.99
C PHE A 252 15.37 -2.91 -5.35
N LYS A 253 16.11 -2.07 -6.06
CA LYS A 253 16.75 -2.41 -7.34
C LYS A 253 17.74 -3.58 -7.27
N TYR A 254 18.20 -3.95 -6.07
CA TYR A 254 19.12 -5.08 -5.85
C TYR A 254 18.41 -6.38 -5.50
N LEU A 255 17.10 -6.36 -5.23
CA LEU A 255 16.31 -7.57 -5.11
C LEU A 255 16.24 -8.31 -6.45
N LYS A 256 16.12 -9.62 -6.39
CA LYS A 256 15.84 -10.47 -7.54
C LYS A 256 14.58 -11.27 -7.28
N PRO A 257 13.70 -11.40 -8.27
CA PRO A 257 12.58 -12.29 -8.14
C PRO A 257 13.04 -13.73 -7.84
N VAL A 258 12.50 -14.33 -6.78
CA VAL A 258 12.74 -15.73 -6.45
C VAL A 258 11.93 -16.64 -7.38
N LYS A 259 12.34 -17.89 -7.49
CA LYS A 259 11.62 -18.90 -8.28
C LYS A 259 10.38 -19.42 -7.55
N ASP A 260 9.43 -18.49 -7.34
CA ASP A 260 8.16 -18.76 -6.67
C ASP A 260 7.09 -17.76 -7.17
N ASN A 261 5.89 -18.26 -7.50
CA ASN A 261 4.82 -17.44 -8.05
C ASN A 261 3.85 -16.90 -6.99
N LYS A 262 4.08 -17.18 -5.72
CA LYS A 262 3.29 -16.70 -4.57
C LYS A 262 4.14 -15.83 -3.65
N THR A 263 5.03 -15.05 -4.23
CA THR A 263 5.90 -14.11 -3.51
C THR A 263 5.46 -12.68 -3.74
N LEU A 264 5.48 -11.88 -2.68
CA LEU A 264 5.35 -10.44 -2.70
C LEU A 264 6.69 -9.83 -2.28
N TYR A 265 6.92 -8.57 -2.66
CA TYR A 265 8.16 -7.85 -2.39
C TYR A 265 7.84 -6.58 -1.62
N ALA A 266 8.56 -6.33 -0.55
CA ALA A 266 8.23 -5.29 0.42
C ALA A 266 9.36 -4.28 0.62
N PHE A 267 8.95 -3.09 1.04
CA PHE A 267 9.84 -2.02 1.47
C PHE A 267 9.22 -1.26 2.66
N HIS A 268 10.10 -0.59 3.42
CA HIS A 268 9.71 0.34 4.48
C HIS A 268 9.97 1.78 4.04
N MET A 269 9.05 2.70 4.36
CA MET A 269 9.14 4.08 3.93
C MET A 269 9.05 5.03 5.13
N TYR A 270 10.22 5.42 5.60
CA TYR A 270 10.38 6.42 6.66
C TYR A 270 11.21 7.61 6.20
N GLU A 271 11.60 7.65 4.91
CA GLU A 271 12.45 8.75 4.43
C GLU A 271 11.66 10.05 4.21
N PRO A 272 12.33 11.18 4.50
CA PRO A 272 13.69 11.27 5.06
C PRO A 272 13.68 11.00 6.58
N TYR A 273 14.46 10.02 7.02
CA TYR A 273 14.47 9.56 8.41
C TYR A 273 14.76 10.66 9.42
N GLN A 274 15.58 11.67 9.04
CA GLN A 274 15.85 12.85 9.85
C GLN A 274 14.59 13.68 10.16
N LEU A 275 13.59 13.64 9.28
CA LEU A 275 12.30 14.30 9.49
C LEU A 275 11.35 13.43 10.30
N THR A 276 11.23 12.15 9.92
CA THR A 276 10.15 11.27 10.38
C THR A 276 10.41 10.67 11.75
N SER A 277 11.69 10.52 12.13
CA SER A 277 12.09 9.91 13.37
C SER A 277 11.97 10.87 14.55
N GLN A 278 11.33 10.42 15.63
CA GLN A 278 11.31 11.17 16.89
C GLN A 278 12.72 11.42 17.42
N ARG A 279 13.61 10.48 17.24
CA ARG A 279 14.97 10.54 17.76
C ARG A 279 15.79 11.61 17.04
N GLU A 280 15.73 11.63 15.70
CA GLU A 280 16.54 12.53 14.88
C GLU A 280 15.94 13.95 14.80
N ASN A 281 14.59 14.07 14.88
CA ASN A 281 13.88 15.35 14.83
C ASN A 281 13.30 15.78 16.20
N GLN A 282 14.03 15.51 17.29
CA GLN A 282 13.60 15.84 18.66
C GLN A 282 13.25 17.32 18.84
N ASN A 283 14.01 18.19 18.21
CA ASN A 283 13.89 19.65 18.33
C ASN A 283 12.86 20.21 17.32
N LYS A 284 12.19 19.37 16.52
CA LYS A 284 11.29 19.79 15.43
C LYS A 284 11.95 20.77 14.46
N GLU A 285 13.23 20.52 14.16
CA GLU A 285 14.03 21.29 13.22
C GLU A 285 13.50 21.19 11.80
N TYR A 286 12.94 20.02 11.45
CA TYR A 286 12.38 19.75 10.14
C TYR A 286 10.87 19.66 10.19
N GLN A 287 10.24 20.06 9.10
CA GLN A 287 8.79 19.99 8.87
C GLN A 287 8.50 19.46 7.46
N TYR A 288 7.29 18.98 7.23
CA TYR A 288 6.83 18.55 5.91
C TYR A 288 5.68 19.43 5.39
N PRO A 289 5.68 19.87 4.12
CA PRO A 289 6.82 19.78 3.17
C PRO A 289 8.00 20.65 3.63
N GLY A 290 9.23 20.27 3.22
CA GLY A 290 10.40 21.04 3.60
C GLY A 290 11.72 20.50 3.05
N ILE A 291 12.76 21.30 3.23
CA ILE A 291 14.12 20.92 2.84
C ILE A 291 14.76 20.13 3.97
N VAL A 292 15.16 18.88 3.70
CA VAL A 292 15.79 18.00 4.68
C VAL A 292 17.07 17.40 4.11
N LYS A 293 18.08 17.31 4.96
CA LYS A 293 19.32 16.58 4.64
C LYS A 293 19.07 15.09 4.86
N VAL A 294 19.40 14.25 3.88
CA VAL A 294 19.23 12.81 3.96
C VAL A 294 20.57 12.13 4.18
N GLY A 295 20.72 11.43 5.28
CA GLY A 295 21.91 10.67 5.60
C GLY A 295 23.20 11.49 5.44
N ASP A 296 24.19 10.91 4.80
CA ASP A 296 25.47 11.56 4.51
C ASP A 296 25.49 12.34 3.18
N LEU A 297 24.35 12.46 2.49
CA LEU A 297 24.27 13.30 1.30
C LEU A 297 24.56 14.76 1.66
N GLU A 298 25.52 15.37 0.99
CA GLU A 298 25.96 16.73 1.28
C GLU A 298 24.89 17.78 0.96
N THR A 299 24.04 17.50 -0.03
CA THR A 299 23.05 18.45 -0.53
C THR A 299 21.67 18.16 0.07
N PRO A 300 21.06 19.10 0.81
CA PRO A 300 19.69 18.98 1.26
C PRO A 300 18.73 18.92 0.07
N MET A 301 17.67 18.12 0.19
CA MET A 301 16.65 17.93 -0.83
C MET A 301 15.31 18.48 -0.37
N MET A 302 14.50 18.96 -1.32
CA MET A 302 13.10 19.25 -1.05
C MET A 302 12.31 17.95 -0.91
N TRP A 303 11.61 17.82 0.20
CA TRP A 303 10.71 16.71 0.48
C TRP A 303 9.28 17.24 0.52
N ASP A 304 8.59 16.97 -0.54
CA ASP A 304 7.16 17.13 -0.78
C ASP A 304 6.65 15.87 -1.47
N LYS A 305 5.44 15.88 -2.01
CA LYS A 305 4.87 14.72 -2.71
C LYS A 305 5.73 14.24 -3.86
N ASP A 306 6.34 15.13 -4.63
CA ASP A 306 7.17 14.77 -5.77
C ASP A 306 8.52 14.22 -5.31
N GLY A 307 9.10 14.79 -4.26
CA GLY A 307 10.30 14.24 -3.61
C GLY A 307 10.06 12.82 -3.11
N LEU A 308 8.94 12.56 -2.43
CA LEU A 308 8.54 11.22 -1.99
C LEU A 308 8.35 10.26 -3.18
N ASN A 309 7.65 10.71 -4.23
CA ASN A 309 7.42 9.89 -5.41
C ASN A 309 8.73 9.57 -6.17
N THR A 310 9.65 10.53 -6.23
CA THR A 310 11.00 10.34 -6.81
C THR A 310 11.79 9.31 -6.02
N PHE A 311 11.75 9.38 -4.68
CA PHE A 311 12.44 8.42 -3.83
C PHE A 311 11.91 6.99 -3.97
N LEU A 312 10.62 6.84 -4.29
CA LEU A 312 9.94 5.55 -4.52
C LEU A 312 10.13 5.02 -5.96
N GLN A 313 10.75 5.79 -6.86
CA GLN A 313 10.94 5.39 -8.25
C GLN A 313 11.70 4.06 -8.44
N PRO A 314 12.75 3.73 -7.63
CA PRO A 314 13.44 2.44 -7.75
C PRO A 314 12.52 1.23 -7.61
N VAL A 315 11.51 1.29 -6.73
CA VAL A 315 10.52 0.21 -6.56
C VAL A 315 9.68 0.03 -7.83
N GLN A 316 9.22 1.13 -8.40
CA GLN A 316 8.42 1.10 -9.63
C GLN A 316 9.22 0.59 -10.83
N ASN A 317 10.46 1.07 -10.99
CA ASN A 317 11.35 0.63 -12.07
C ASN A 317 11.62 -0.88 -11.97
N TRP A 318 11.95 -1.35 -10.78
CA TRP A 318 12.19 -2.77 -10.52
C TRP A 318 10.96 -3.64 -10.85
N SER A 319 9.76 -3.20 -10.45
CA SER A 319 8.50 -3.88 -10.75
C SER A 319 8.28 -4.04 -12.26
N GLN A 320 8.55 -2.99 -13.03
CA GLN A 320 8.44 -2.99 -14.50
C GLN A 320 9.51 -3.86 -15.16
N GLU A 321 10.78 -3.71 -14.77
CA GLU A 321 11.93 -4.44 -15.33
C GLU A 321 11.82 -5.95 -15.10
N ASN A 322 11.29 -6.35 -13.94
CA ASN A 322 11.13 -7.75 -13.56
C ASN A 322 9.74 -8.32 -13.87
N HIS A 323 8.86 -7.54 -14.52
CA HIS A 323 7.48 -7.94 -14.83
C HIS A 323 6.68 -8.41 -13.60
N VAL A 324 6.95 -7.82 -12.44
CA VAL A 324 6.23 -8.08 -11.19
C VAL A 324 5.05 -7.11 -11.11
N PRO A 325 3.80 -7.60 -11.08
CA PRO A 325 2.64 -6.72 -11.07
C PRO A 325 2.52 -5.93 -9.74
N SER A 326 1.88 -4.77 -9.78
CA SER A 326 1.74 -3.85 -8.64
C SER A 326 1.11 -4.51 -7.40
N ASN A 327 0.18 -5.46 -7.59
CA ASN A 327 -0.41 -6.24 -6.50
C ASN A 327 0.54 -7.32 -5.92
N ARG A 328 1.82 -7.24 -6.20
CA ARG A 328 2.89 -8.01 -5.54
C ARG A 328 3.87 -7.11 -4.79
N ILE A 329 3.58 -5.83 -4.70
CA ILE A 329 4.40 -4.85 -4.01
C ILE A 329 3.66 -4.37 -2.74
N ILE A 330 4.39 -4.31 -1.64
CA ILE A 330 3.86 -3.85 -0.34
C ILE A 330 4.78 -2.77 0.23
N ALA A 331 4.22 -1.60 0.58
CA ALA A 331 4.82 -0.68 1.55
C ALA A 331 4.49 -1.23 2.95
N GLU A 332 5.34 -2.14 3.46
CA GLU A 332 5.00 -2.98 4.61
C GLU A 332 5.12 -2.25 5.94
N GLU A 333 5.98 -1.24 5.99
CA GLU A 333 5.99 -0.22 7.03
C GLU A 333 6.10 1.17 6.41
N PHE A 334 5.33 2.10 6.91
CA PHE A 334 5.51 3.52 6.61
C PHE A 334 4.91 4.37 7.72
N GLY A 335 5.47 5.54 7.91
CA GLY A 335 4.98 6.43 8.94
C GLY A 335 5.86 7.63 9.20
N ILE A 336 5.42 8.47 10.13
CA ILE A 336 6.12 9.65 10.62
C ILE A 336 5.77 9.83 12.09
N ASN A 337 6.70 10.28 12.91
CA ASN A 337 6.35 10.64 14.27
C ASN A 337 5.19 11.66 14.28
N ARG A 338 4.12 11.32 14.99
CA ARG A 338 2.85 12.07 15.01
C ARG A 338 2.98 13.54 15.40
N THR A 339 4.07 13.91 16.11
CA THR A 339 4.29 15.28 16.57
C THR A 339 5.11 16.14 15.62
N VAL A 340 5.56 15.59 14.51
CA VAL A 340 6.29 16.32 13.47
C VAL A 340 5.35 17.30 12.76
N PRO A 341 5.75 18.59 12.59
CA PRO A 341 4.95 19.52 11.82
C PRO A 341 4.74 19.04 10.38
N GLY A 342 3.48 18.98 9.94
CA GLY A 342 3.12 18.47 8.61
C GLY A 342 2.92 16.95 8.53
N ALA A 343 2.94 16.21 9.64
CA ALA A 343 2.71 14.77 9.65
C ALA A 343 1.40 14.32 8.94
N PRO A 344 0.26 15.01 9.07
CA PRO A 344 -0.94 14.67 8.31
C PRO A 344 -0.73 14.75 6.80
N GLN A 345 -0.03 15.77 6.31
CA GLN A 345 0.23 15.96 4.88
C GLN A 345 1.21 14.88 4.36
N TYR A 346 2.26 14.56 5.11
CA TYR A 346 3.20 13.49 4.78
C TYR A 346 2.47 12.15 4.60
N MET A 347 1.63 11.75 5.55
CA MET A 347 0.84 10.52 5.46
C MET A 347 -0.16 10.55 4.31
N GLN A 348 -0.82 11.69 4.08
CA GLN A 348 -1.74 11.86 2.95
C GLN A 348 -1.04 11.66 1.61
N ASP A 349 0.15 12.23 1.44
CA ASP A 349 0.92 12.15 0.20
C ASP A 349 1.44 10.74 -0.05
N LEU A 350 1.99 10.05 0.96
CA LEU A 350 2.41 8.65 0.83
C LEU A 350 1.25 7.73 0.49
N ILE A 351 0.16 7.81 1.23
CA ILE A 351 -1.05 7.00 0.99
C ILE A 351 -1.56 7.25 -0.44
N SER A 352 -1.59 8.50 -0.87
CA SER A 352 -1.98 8.86 -2.24
C SER A 352 -1.07 8.23 -3.28
N ILE A 353 0.26 8.26 -3.09
CA ILE A 353 1.23 7.65 -4.00
C ILE A 353 1.04 6.13 -4.06
N PHE A 354 0.94 5.45 -2.92
CA PHE A 354 0.74 4.00 -2.88
C PHE A 354 -0.57 3.57 -3.55
N ASN A 355 -1.64 4.34 -3.32
CA ASN A 355 -2.94 4.11 -3.96
C ASN A 355 -2.87 4.26 -5.48
N GLN A 356 -2.17 5.26 -5.99
CA GLN A 356 -1.96 5.48 -7.43
C GLN A 356 -1.16 4.35 -8.07
N LYS A 357 -0.13 3.86 -7.37
CA LYS A 357 0.71 2.76 -7.86
C LYS A 357 0.03 1.39 -7.71
N GLY A 358 -1.10 1.30 -7.01
CA GLY A 358 -1.82 0.05 -6.76
C GLY A 358 -1.08 -0.90 -5.82
N TRP A 359 -0.22 -0.37 -4.95
CA TRP A 359 0.55 -1.14 -3.98
C TRP A 359 -0.27 -1.43 -2.72
N HIS A 360 -0.05 -2.58 -2.09
CA HIS A 360 -0.51 -2.84 -0.73
C HIS A 360 0.27 -1.97 0.25
N LYS A 361 -0.31 -1.75 1.43
CA LYS A 361 0.33 -0.90 2.43
C LYS A 361 -0.04 -1.31 3.85
N SER A 362 0.87 -1.08 4.80
CA SER A 362 0.71 -1.34 6.22
C SER A 362 1.36 -0.23 7.01
N PHE A 363 0.57 0.66 7.61
CA PHE A 363 1.13 1.78 8.36
C PHE A 363 1.72 1.33 9.70
N TYR A 364 2.77 2.00 10.15
CA TYR A 364 3.35 1.80 11.47
C TYR A 364 2.93 2.97 12.37
N ALA A 365 2.10 2.79 13.48
CA ALA A 365 1.48 1.54 13.87
C ALA A 365 0.12 1.81 14.52
N PHE A 366 -0.63 0.75 14.79
CA PHE A 366 -1.92 0.84 15.48
C PHE A 366 -1.79 0.31 16.90
N ARG A 367 -1.98 1.21 17.89
CA ARG A 367 -1.95 0.88 19.34
C ARG A 367 -0.67 0.19 19.80
N GLU A 368 0.44 0.56 19.20
CA GLU A 368 1.74 0.06 19.61
C GLU A 368 2.12 0.63 20.97
N ASP A 369 2.63 -0.21 21.85
CA ASP A 369 2.86 0.11 23.26
C ASP A 369 4.24 0.72 23.54
N THR A 370 5.22 0.47 22.69
CA THR A 370 6.61 0.90 22.87
C THR A 370 6.88 2.26 22.19
N TRP A 371 6.38 2.45 20.96
CA TRP A 371 6.64 3.64 20.14
C TRP A 371 5.41 4.54 20.03
N THR A 372 5.01 5.17 21.16
CA THR A 372 3.82 6.04 21.20
C THR A 372 3.84 7.21 20.21
N GLY A 373 5.02 7.59 19.72
CA GLY A 373 5.20 8.54 18.63
C GLY A 373 4.59 8.10 17.31
N MET A 374 4.37 6.80 17.12
CA MET A 374 3.78 6.21 15.93
C MET A 374 2.31 5.79 16.14
N ASN A 375 1.72 6.07 17.29
CA ASN A 375 0.31 5.79 17.57
C ASN A 375 -0.56 6.99 17.22
N TYR A 376 -1.14 7.00 16.05
CA TYR A 376 -1.81 8.15 15.44
C TYR A 376 -3.14 8.53 16.08
N GLU A 377 -3.82 7.59 16.77
CA GLU A 377 -5.02 7.89 17.54
C GLU A 377 -4.77 8.85 18.72
N LEU A 378 -3.50 9.04 19.11
CA LEU A 378 -3.10 9.94 20.21
C LEU A 378 -2.99 11.43 19.81
N GLY A 379 -3.23 11.73 18.52
CA GLY A 379 -3.13 13.09 17.99
C GLY A 379 -1.71 13.59 17.80
N THR A 380 -1.56 14.83 17.36
CA THR A 380 -0.26 15.44 16.99
C THR A 380 0.42 16.19 18.13
N GLU A 381 -0.19 16.22 19.32
CA GLU A 381 0.30 16.94 20.49
C GLU A 381 0.77 15.99 21.61
N LYS A 382 1.05 16.52 22.78
CA LYS A 382 1.32 15.73 24.00
C LYS A 382 0.15 14.82 24.30
N ILE A 383 0.47 13.58 24.72
CA ILE A 383 -0.54 12.58 25.10
C ILE A 383 -1.39 13.13 26.25
N LYS A 384 -2.70 13.06 26.07
CA LYS A 384 -3.68 13.32 27.14
C LYS A 384 -4.06 12.00 27.77
N TRP A 385 -4.10 11.97 29.08
CA TRP A 385 -4.43 10.78 29.87
C TRP A 385 -5.84 10.92 30.47
N ASP A 386 -6.55 9.82 30.61
CA ASP A 386 -7.82 9.79 31.32
C ASP A 386 -7.63 9.61 32.85
N GLU A 387 -8.73 9.52 33.59
CA GLU A 387 -8.71 9.35 35.05
C GLU A 387 -8.18 7.98 35.48
N GLU A 388 -8.19 6.98 34.57
CA GLU A 388 -7.73 5.61 34.80
C GLU A 388 -6.25 5.45 34.36
N GLY A 389 -5.61 6.52 33.89
CA GLY A 389 -4.22 6.50 33.45
C GLY A 389 -4.03 5.88 32.06
N GLN A 390 -5.10 5.81 31.25
CA GLN A 390 -5.01 5.36 29.86
C GLN A 390 -4.85 6.54 28.90
N PRO A 391 -4.11 6.36 27.81
CA PRO A 391 -3.95 7.42 26.81
C PRO A 391 -5.27 7.67 26.07
N LYS A 392 -5.73 8.91 26.09
CA LYS A 392 -6.95 9.33 25.38
C LYS A 392 -6.74 9.26 23.87
N ARG A 393 -7.53 8.40 23.22
CA ARG A 393 -7.63 8.32 21.76
C ARG A 393 -8.73 9.26 21.30
N GLN A 394 -8.49 10.00 20.22
CA GLN A 394 -9.43 10.99 19.71
C GLN A 394 -9.29 11.15 18.21
N ASP A 395 -10.37 11.55 17.54
CA ASP A 395 -10.30 12.01 16.16
C ASP A 395 -9.36 13.21 16.07
N ASN A 396 -8.49 13.18 15.08
CA ASN A 396 -7.49 14.21 14.83
C ASN A 396 -7.08 14.16 13.35
N PRO A 397 -6.56 15.27 12.78
CA PRO A 397 -6.27 15.35 11.35
C PRO A 397 -5.34 14.25 10.82
N LEU A 398 -4.41 13.74 11.63
CA LEU A 398 -3.50 12.68 11.21
C LEU A 398 -4.20 11.32 11.18
N TRP A 399 -4.96 10.99 12.23
CA TRP A 399 -5.74 9.76 12.26
C TRP A 399 -6.85 9.76 11.22
N ASP A 400 -7.46 10.92 10.95
CA ASP A 400 -8.51 11.05 9.93
C ASP A 400 -8.00 10.72 8.52
N VAL A 401 -6.76 11.08 8.18
CA VAL A 401 -6.12 10.69 6.91
C VAL A 401 -6.07 9.16 6.78
N ILE A 402 -5.61 8.46 7.81
CA ILE A 402 -5.47 6.99 7.81
C ILE A 402 -6.85 6.33 7.84
N LYS A 403 -7.74 6.80 8.71
CA LYS A 403 -9.10 6.27 8.85
C LYS A 403 -9.92 6.39 7.56
N ASN A 404 -9.82 7.51 6.87
CA ASN A 404 -10.49 7.70 5.58
C ASN A 404 -9.99 6.70 4.53
N ASP A 405 -8.70 6.45 4.45
CA ASP A 405 -8.12 5.47 3.52
C ASP A 405 -8.58 4.04 3.85
N LEU A 406 -8.55 3.64 5.12
CA LEU A 406 -9.05 2.35 5.60
C LEU A 406 -10.54 2.15 5.25
N GLN A 407 -11.37 3.18 5.43
CA GLN A 407 -12.80 3.14 5.11
C GLN A 407 -13.06 3.04 3.60
N ILE A 408 -12.26 3.72 2.78
CA ILE A 408 -12.33 3.64 1.31
C ILE A 408 -12.00 2.23 0.84
N ASP A 409 -10.92 1.65 1.32
CA ASP A 409 -10.50 0.29 0.94
C ASP A 409 -11.50 -0.77 1.43
N ALA A 410 -12.07 -0.61 2.62
CA ALA A 410 -13.16 -1.46 3.13
C ALA A 410 -14.51 -1.23 2.43
N GLY A 411 -14.61 -0.24 1.55
CA GLY A 411 -15.85 0.09 0.84
C GLY A 411 -16.93 0.75 1.71
N VAL A 412 -16.58 1.23 2.89
CA VAL A 412 -17.53 1.83 3.86
C VAL A 412 -17.81 3.29 3.52
N ASN A 413 -16.80 4.04 3.09
CA ASN A 413 -16.91 5.43 2.64
C ASN A 413 -16.86 5.54 1.12
N ARG A 414 -17.62 4.71 0.41
CA ARG A 414 -17.87 5.00 -1.00
C ARG A 414 -18.71 6.25 -1.07
N THR A 415 -18.18 7.30 -1.69
CA THR A 415 -19.00 8.44 -2.06
C THR A 415 -20.17 7.92 -2.86
N THR A 416 -21.34 7.82 -2.25
CA THR A 416 -22.54 7.37 -2.94
C THR A 416 -23.33 8.58 -3.39
N PHE A 417 -23.65 8.61 -4.67
CA PHE A 417 -24.52 9.64 -5.22
C PHE A 417 -25.94 9.06 -5.40
N LYS A 418 -26.93 9.76 -4.85
CA LYS A 418 -28.33 9.33 -4.87
C LYS A 418 -28.93 9.31 -6.28
N ASP A 419 -28.38 10.13 -7.17
CA ASP A 419 -28.79 10.28 -8.57
C ASP A 419 -27.95 9.41 -9.53
N VAL A 420 -27.05 8.54 -9.03
CA VAL A 420 -26.28 7.60 -9.84
C VAL A 420 -26.71 6.18 -9.51
N PRO A 421 -27.61 5.57 -10.28
CA PRO A 421 -28.05 4.20 -10.07
C PRO A 421 -26.89 3.20 -10.20
N GLN A 422 -26.92 2.12 -9.40
CA GLN A 422 -25.86 1.11 -9.41
C GLN A 422 -25.71 0.41 -10.76
N GLU A 423 -26.78 0.29 -11.51
CA GLU A 423 -26.84 -0.32 -12.84
C GLU A 423 -26.41 0.64 -13.96
N HIS A 424 -26.13 1.90 -13.61
CA HIS A 424 -25.75 2.89 -14.61
C HIS A 424 -24.35 2.59 -15.16
N TRP A 425 -24.17 2.66 -16.48
CA TRP A 425 -22.90 2.34 -17.16
C TRP A 425 -21.68 3.12 -16.66
N ALA A 426 -21.87 4.36 -16.18
CA ALA A 426 -20.79 5.19 -15.61
C ALA A 426 -20.65 5.02 -14.08
N PHE A 427 -21.41 4.14 -13.43
CA PHE A 427 -21.39 3.98 -11.97
C PHE A 427 -20.00 3.78 -11.42
N HIS A 428 -19.26 2.81 -11.97
CA HIS A 428 -17.90 2.50 -11.51
C HIS A 428 -16.93 3.66 -11.74
N ALA A 429 -16.99 4.31 -12.91
CA ALA A 429 -16.12 5.44 -13.22
C ALA A 429 -16.37 6.63 -12.28
N ILE A 430 -17.63 7.00 -12.04
CA ILE A 430 -18.00 8.10 -11.15
C ILE A 430 -17.52 7.83 -9.71
N HIS A 431 -17.79 6.63 -9.18
CA HIS A 431 -17.45 6.31 -7.79
C HIS A 431 -15.94 6.14 -7.60
N ASP A 432 -15.22 5.55 -8.55
CA ASP A 432 -13.77 5.43 -8.49
C ASP A 432 -13.08 6.81 -8.50
N LEU A 433 -13.49 7.69 -9.43
CA LEU A 433 -12.94 9.05 -9.50
C LEU A 433 -13.32 9.90 -8.29
N ALA A 434 -14.51 9.71 -7.72
CA ALA A 434 -14.94 10.40 -6.51
C ALA A 434 -14.15 9.94 -5.28
N ASN A 435 -13.92 8.64 -5.14
CA ASN A 435 -13.10 8.07 -4.07
C ASN A 435 -11.63 8.52 -4.16
N LYS A 436 -11.13 8.77 -5.37
CA LYS A 436 -9.78 9.35 -5.61
C LYS A 436 -9.72 10.87 -5.40
N GLY A 437 -10.84 11.51 -5.05
CA GLY A 437 -10.92 12.97 -4.88
C GLY A 437 -10.78 13.77 -6.18
N ILE A 438 -10.82 13.10 -7.33
CA ILE A 438 -10.71 13.75 -8.66
C ILE A 438 -12.01 14.45 -8.99
N ILE A 439 -13.15 13.79 -8.81
CA ILE A 439 -14.49 14.29 -9.12
C ILE A 439 -15.29 14.50 -7.84
N ALA A 440 -16.14 15.51 -7.82
CA ALA A 440 -17.07 15.78 -6.72
C ALA A 440 -18.49 16.00 -7.26
N GLY A 441 -19.49 15.75 -6.41
CA GLY A 441 -20.87 16.14 -6.67
C GLY A 441 -21.15 17.59 -6.25
N TYR A 442 -22.42 17.97 -6.35
CA TYR A 442 -22.92 19.30 -5.95
C TYR A 442 -23.19 19.44 -4.45
N GLY A 443 -22.86 18.42 -3.67
CA GLY A 443 -23.25 18.30 -2.26
C GLY A 443 -24.53 17.49 -2.06
N ASN A 444 -24.88 17.22 -0.80
CA ASN A 444 -26.07 16.46 -0.40
C ASN A 444 -26.23 15.08 -1.07
N GLY A 445 -25.12 14.50 -1.56
CA GLY A 445 -25.13 13.21 -2.27
C GLY A 445 -25.66 13.28 -3.69
N ILE A 446 -25.59 14.42 -4.35
CA ILE A 446 -25.97 14.62 -5.75
C ILE A 446 -24.73 14.76 -6.62
N PHE A 447 -24.60 13.92 -7.63
CA PHE A 447 -23.54 14.00 -8.64
C PHE A 447 -23.85 15.04 -9.72
N GLY A 448 -25.11 15.16 -10.13
CA GLY A 448 -25.55 15.98 -11.25
C GLY A 448 -25.54 15.21 -12.57
N MET A 449 -26.16 14.03 -12.58
CA MET A 449 -26.34 13.22 -13.80
C MET A 449 -27.04 14.01 -14.88
N CYS A 450 -26.63 13.82 -16.12
CA CYS A 450 -27.16 14.50 -17.33
C CYS A 450 -26.86 16.00 -17.42
N ASP A 451 -26.23 16.63 -16.43
CA ASP A 451 -25.80 18.01 -16.54
C ASP A 451 -24.57 18.12 -17.46
N ASN A 452 -24.55 19.14 -18.30
CA ASN A 452 -23.39 19.41 -19.15
C ASN A 452 -22.19 19.89 -18.32
N VAL A 453 -20.99 19.36 -18.61
CA VAL A 453 -19.76 19.81 -17.97
C VAL A 453 -19.28 21.13 -18.58
N THR A 454 -18.81 22.06 -17.74
CA THR A 454 -18.23 23.33 -18.20
C THR A 454 -16.72 23.25 -18.40
N ARG A 455 -16.17 24.18 -19.19
CA ARG A 455 -14.73 24.25 -19.47
C ARG A 455 -13.90 24.43 -18.20
N GLU A 456 -14.34 25.25 -17.24
CA GLU A 456 -13.66 25.42 -15.97
C GLU A 456 -13.70 24.15 -15.11
N GLN A 457 -14.81 23.40 -15.12
CA GLN A 457 -14.91 22.13 -14.40
C GLN A 457 -13.94 21.10 -14.99
N VAL A 458 -13.88 21.00 -16.31
CA VAL A 458 -12.92 20.11 -16.99
C VAL A 458 -11.49 20.50 -16.67
N ALA A 459 -11.16 21.79 -16.63
CA ALA A 459 -9.85 22.25 -16.24
C ALA A 459 -9.49 21.78 -14.81
N ALA A 460 -10.37 21.98 -13.85
CA ALA A 460 -10.16 21.54 -12.47
C ALA A 460 -9.97 20.01 -12.37
N LEU A 461 -10.73 19.23 -13.12
CA LEU A 461 -10.66 17.76 -13.10
C LEU A 461 -9.35 17.25 -13.72
N ILE A 462 -8.94 17.80 -14.86
CA ILE A 462 -7.65 17.46 -15.50
C ILE A 462 -6.48 17.88 -14.62
N TYR A 463 -6.53 19.07 -14.03
CA TYR A 463 -5.48 19.55 -13.12
C TYR A 463 -5.26 18.57 -11.96
N ARG A 464 -6.33 18.14 -11.29
CA ARG A 464 -6.28 17.15 -10.21
C ARG A 464 -5.78 15.79 -10.69
N THR A 465 -6.20 15.36 -11.88
CA THR A 465 -5.80 14.07 -12.45
C THR A 465 -4.32 14.01 -12.80
N LEU A 466 -3.77 15.12 -13.30
CA LEU A 466 -2.35 15.19 -13.71
C LEU A 466 -1.44 15.59 -12.56
N TYR A 467 -1.98 15.86 -11.36
CA TYR A 467 -1.22 16.30 -10.17
C TYR A 467 -0.24 17.43 -10.50
N ILE A 468 -0.76 18.47 -11.16
CA ILE A 468 0.07 19.61 -11.59
C ILE A 468 0.47 20.43 -10.37
N GLU A 469 1.79 20.66 -10.22
CA GLU A 469 2.31 21.51 -9.17
C GLU A 469 1.78 22.95 -9.27
N LYS A 470 1.36 23.46 -8.11
CA LYS A 470 0.98 24.87 -7.98
C LYS A 470 2.22 25.74 -8.14
N GLN A 471 2.14 26.74 -9.00
CA GLN A 471 3.18 27.76 -9.16
C GLN A 471 2.75 29.07 -8.52
N ASP A 472 3.72 29.84 -8.04
CA ASP A 472 3.44 31.14 -7.40
C ASP A 472 2.76 32.14 -8.35
N LYS A 473 2.99 32.00 -9.65
CA LYS A 473 2.41 32.89 -10.64
C LYS A 473 2.30 32.24 -12.01
N TYR A 474 1.12 32.38 -12.63
CA TYR A 474 0.88 32.04 -14.03
C TYR A 474 0.62 33.32 -14.85
N GLU A 475 1.10 33.35 -16.11
CA GLU A 475 0.68 34.37 -17.05
C GLU A 475 -0.78 34.13 -17.44
N ASN A 476 -1.57 35.20 -17.46
CA ASN A 476 -2.97 35.15 -17.85
C ASN A 476 -3.15 35.76 -19.26
N PRO A 477 -3.30 34.94 -20.30
CA PRO A 477 -3.55 35.41 -21.67
C PRO A 477 -5.02 35.75 -21.94
N TYR A 478 -5.92 35.50 -20.97
CA TYR A 478 -7.36 35.62 -21.19
C TYR A 478 -7.93 36.90 -20.58
N ARG A 479 -8.92 37.46 -21.27
CA ARG A 479 -9.62 38.68 -20.84
C ARG A 479 -10.72 38.41 -19.83
N ASP A 480 -11.23 37.17 -19.81
CA ASP A 480 -12.39 36.72 -19.04
C ASP A 480 -12.02 35.77 -17.87
N ILE A 481 -10.73 35.71 -17.51
CA ILE A 481 -10.27 34.97 -16.34
C ILE A 481 -9.77 35.94 -15.29
N ASP A 482 -10.53 36.06 -14.21
CA ASP A 482 -10.20 36.79 -13.00
C ASP A 482 -10.73 36.05 -11.76
N GLY A 483 -10.47 36.55 -10.57
CA GLY A 483 -10.89 35.94 -9.31
C GLY A 483 -12.42 35.88 -9.09
N ASN A 484 -13.23 36.53 -9.93
CA ASN A 484 -14.68 36.58 -9.83
C ASN A 484 -15.38 35.77 -10.95
N SER A 485 -14.70 35.58 -12.07
CA SER A 485 -15.29 34.92 -13.27
C SER A 485 -15.33 33.41 -13.16
N THR A 486 -14.43 32.81 -12.36
CA THR A 486 -14.26 31.36 -12.20
C THR A 486 -13.75 31.02 -10.80
N MET A 487 -14.11 29.83 -10.31
CA MET A 487 -13.54 29.28 -9.08
C MET A 487 -12.18 28.58 -9.31
N PHE A 488 -11.72 28.44 -10.55
CA PHE A 488 -10.57 27.65 -10.95
C PHE A 488 -9.57 28.43 -11.82
N PRO A 489 -9.20 29.68 -11.46
CA PRO A 489 -8.31 30.47 -12.31
C PRO A 489 -6.92 29.84 -12.42
N GLU A 490 -6.38 29.31 -11.34
CA GLU A 490 -5.05 28.68 -11.32
C GLU A 490 -4.99 27.44 -12.20
N GLU A 491 -5.98 26.56 -12.09
CA GLU A 491 -6.08 25.32 -12.88
C GLU A 491 -6.17 25.63 -14.39
N ILE A 492 -6.96 26.64 -14.75
CA ILE A 492 -7.09 27.08 -16.14
C ILE A 492 -5.75 27.56 -16.66
N LEU A 493 -5.07 28.45 -15.92
CA LEU A 493 -3.81 29.03 -16.38
C LEU A 493 -2.66 28.00 -16.41
N ALA A 494 -2.62 27.08 -15.46
CA ALA A 494 -1.66 25.98 -15.45
C ALA A 494 -1.80 25.09 -16.69
N LEU A 495 -3.02 24.68 -17.02
CA LEU A 495 -3.29 23.86 -18.19
C LEU A 495 -3.12 24.60 -19.52
N THR A 496 -3.30 25.91 -19.51
CA THR A 496 -2.97 26.79 -20.64
C THR A 496 -1.47 26.82 -20.89
N LYS A 497 -0.66 26.98 -19.83
CA LYS A 497 0.80 26.93 -19.91
C LYS A 497 1.30 25.60 -20.46
N LEU A 498 0.64 24.49 -20.11
CA LEU A 498 0.96 23.15 -20.64
C LEU A 498 0.42 22.90 -22.06
N GLY A 499 -0.27 23.89 -22.66
CA GLY A 499 -0.84 23.76 -24.00
C GLY A 499 -2.06 22.83 -24.10
N ILE A 500 -2.60 22.37 -22.97
CA ILE A 500 -3.77 21.47 -22.92
C ILE A 500 -5.03 22.22 -23.29
N PHE A 501 -5.21 23.42 -22.74
CA PHE A 501 -6.30 24.33 -23.09
C PHE A 501 -5.81 25.52 -23.92
N GLN A 502 -6.75 26.06 -24.70
CA GLN A 502 -6.56 27.29 -25.46
C GLN A 502 -7.85 28.11 -25.39
N GLY A 503 -7.72 29.43 -25.50
CA GLY A 503 -8.84 30.36 -25.65
C GLY A 503 -9.36 30.43 -27.08
N ASP A 504 -10.36 31.29 -27.27
CA ASP A 504 -10.87 31.65 -28.59
C ASP A 504 -10.02 32.76 -29.25
N ASP A 505 -10.32 33.06 -30.51
CA ASP A 505 -9.62 34.08 -31.30
C ASP A 505 -9.80 35.51 -30.78
N GLN A 506 -10.71 35.70 -29.81
CA GLN A 506 -10.95 36.99 -29.14
C GLN A 506 -10.18 37.12 -27.82
N GLY A 507 -9.43 36.10 -27.45
CA GLY A 507 -8.65 36.07 -26.21
C GLY A 507 -9.48 35.75 -24.96
N ASN A 508 -10.59 34.99 -25.10
CA ASN A 508 -11.40 34.56 -23.98
C ASN A 508 -11.25 33.04 -23.76
N PHE A 509 -11.26 32.61 -22.51
CA PHE A 509 -11.31 31.20 -22.12
C PHE A 509 -12.73 30.64 -22.14
N ARG A 510 -13.73 31.45 -21.82
CA ARG A 510 -15.16 31.11 -21.65
C ARG A 510 -15.39 30.03 -20.57
N PRO A 511 -15.05 30.31 -19.30
CA PRO A 511 -15.06 29.29 -18.24
C PRO A 511 -16.39 28.58 -18.02
N LYS A 512 -17.50 29.29 -18.19
CA LYS A 512 -18.87 28.76 -18.00
C LYS A 512 -19.46 28.09 -19.24
N ALA A 513 -18.80 28.17 -20.41
CA ALA A 513 -19.28 27.48 -21.60
C ALA A 513 -19.18 25.96 -21.45
N THR A 514 -20.12 25.23 -22.02
CA THR A 514 -20.12 23.77 -22.08
C THR A 514 -19.08 23.26 -23.07
N LEU A 515 -18.58 22.06 -22.85
CA LEU A 515 -17.63 21.39 -23.74
C LEU A 515 -18.34 20.45 -24.70
N THR A 516 -17.95 20.49 -25.97
CA THR A 516 -18.41 19.50 -26.95
C THR A 516 -17.56 18.23 -26.89
N ARG A 517 -18.05 17.11 -27.44
CA ARG A 517 -17.32 15.84 -27.50
C ARG A 517 -16.04 15.96 -28.31
N ALA A 518 -16.01 16.77 -29.37
CA ALA A 518 -14.81 17.04 -30.13
C ALA A 518 -13.75 17.81 -29.31
N GLU A 519 -14.17 18.85 -28.57
CA GLU A 519 -13.29 19.60 -27.66
C GLU A 519 -12.78 18.71 -26.53
N MET A 520 -13.63 17.85 -25.95
CA MET A 520 -13.23 16.89 -24.94
C MET A 520 -12.17 15.90 -25.46
N ALA A 521 -12.34 15.36 -26.67
CA ALA A 521 -11.37 14.48 -27.28
C ALA A 521 -10.00 15.17 -27.43
N GLN A 522 -10.00 16.45 -27.80
CA GLN A 522 -8.78 17.26 -27.92
C GLN A 522 -8.10 17.48 -26.57
N VAL A 523 -8.86 17.79 -25.53
CA VAL A 523 -8.34 17.97 -24.16
C VAL A 523 -7.71 16.66 -23.64
N ILE A 524 -8.42 15.55 -23.74
CA ILE A 524 -7.96 14.23 -23.31
C ILE A 524 -6.69 13.80 -24.09
N LYS A 525 -6.70 13.96 -25.43
CA LYS A 525 -5.51 13.65 -26.24
C LYS A 525 -4.29 14.41 -25.76
N LYS A 526 -4.41 15.73 -25.52
CA LYS A 526 -3.29 16.58 -25.06
C LYS A 526 -2.87 16.25 -23.63
N ALA A 527 -3.84 16.08 -22.72
CA ALA A 527 -3.58 15.81 -21.30
C ALA A 527 -2.82 14.49 -21.10
N PHE A 528 -3.21 13.45 -21.80
CA PHE A 528 -2.61 12.11 -21.69
C PHE A 528 -1.60 11.79 -22.80
N ARG A 529 -1.25 12.76 -23.64
CA ARG A 529 -0.27 12.63 -24.74
C ARG A 529 -0.54 11.43 -25.65
N LEU A 530 -1.80 11.23 -26.02
CA LEU A 530 -2.21 10.05 -26.77
C LEU A 530 -1.76 10.11 -28.24
N ASP A 531 -1.14 9.03 -28.69
CA ASP A 531 -0.86 8.81 -30.10
C ASP A 531 -2.07 8.24 -30.84
N VAL A 532 -2.17 8.56 -32.13
CA VAL A 532 -3.17 7.96 -33.03
C VAL A 532 -2.66 6.59 -33.47
N LYS A 533 -3.21 5.52 -32.89
CA LYS A 533 -2.84 4.12 -33.24
C LYS A 533 -3.56 3.63 -34.51
N ALA A 534 -4.75 4.17 -34.79
CA ALA A 534 -5.55 3.88 -35.98
C ALA A 534 -6.49 5.05 -36.28
N PRO A 535 -6.90 5.27 -37.54
CA PRO A 535 -7.91 6.26 -37.87
C PRO A 535 -9.28 5.86 -37.28
N HIS A 536 -10.09 6.86 -36.94
CA HIS A 536 -11.46 6.61 -36.49
C HIS A 536 -12.32 6.05 -37.64
N ASN A 537 -13.40 5.37 -37.26
CA ASN A 537 -14.39 4.77 -38.18
C ASN A 537 -15.78 5.42 -38.11
N PHE A 538 -15.88 6.63 -37.56
CA PHE A 538 -17.16 7.35 -37.44
C PHE A 538 -17.54 8.03 -38.75
N ASN A 539 -18.83 7.92 -39.13
CA ASN A 539 -19.37 8.41 -40.38
C ASN A 539 -19.81 9.90 -40.35
N ASP A 540 -19.88 10.48 -39.14
CA ASP A 540 -20.26 11.87 -38.89
C ASP A 540 -19.07 12.80 -38.59
N VAL A 541 -17.82 12.30 -38.73
CA VAL A 541 -16.62 13.09 -38.58
C VAL A 541 -15.93 13.29 -39.94
N PRO A 542 -16.03 14.50 -40.53
CA PRO A 542 -15.43 14.77 -41.85
C PRO A 542 -13.92 14.58 -41.87
N ALA A 543 -13.41 14.16 -43.01
CA ALA A 543 -11.96 13.93 -43.18
C ALA A 543 -11.11 15.19 -42.95
N ASN A 544 -11.66 16.38 -43.14
CA ASN A 544 -11.04 17.68 -42.88
C ASN A 544 -11.42 18.27 -41.50
N SER A 545 -12.06 17.51 -40.60
CA SER A 545 -12.37 17.99 -39.28
C SER A 545 -11.11 18.32 -38.47
N TRP A 546 -11.12 19.46 -37.81
CA TRP A 546 -10.02 19.88 -36.90
C TRP A 546 -9.81 18.89 -35.75
N ALA A 547 -10.87 18.17 -35.33
CA ALA A 547 -10.85 17.22 -34.26
C ALA A 547 -10.54 15.78 -34.69
N LYS A 548 -10.36 15.52 -36.00
CA LYS A 548 -10.14 14.18 -36.58
C LYS A 548 -9.09 13.37 -35.83
N ASP A 549 -7.90 13.95 -35.63
CA ASP A 549 -6.79 13.26 -34.99
C ASP A 549 -7.05 13.01 -33.50
N ALA A 550 -7.74 13.93 -32.82
CA ALA A 550 -8.12 13.74 -31.42
C ALA A 550 -9.18 12.64 -31.28
N ILE A 551 -10.17 12.62 -32.14
CA ILE A 551 -11.21 11.58 -32.17
C ILE A 551 -10.58 10.22 -32.50
N SER A 552 -9.67 10.16 -33.47
CA SER A 552 -8.91 8.94 -33.77
C SER A 552 -8.07 8.47 -32.60
N ALA A 553 -7.39 9.37 -31.87
CA ALA A 553 -6.61 9.04 -30.70
C ALA A 553 -7.46 8.46 -29.57
N VAL A 554 -8.57 9.10 -29.20
CA VAL A 554 -9.42 8.60 -28.11
C VAL A 554 -10.13 7.29 -28.46
N GLN A 555 -10.49 7.07 -29.73
CA GLN A 555 -11.07 5.80 -30.16
C GLN A 555 -10.01 4.69 -30.20
N SER A 556 -8.85 4.92 -30.83
CA SER A 556 -7.83 3.89 -31.01
C SER A 556 -7.10 3.52 -29.71
N ASN A 557 -7.24 4.32 -28.65
CA ASN A 557 -6.80 4.03 -27.31
C ASN A 557 -7.93 3.54 -26.37
N HIS A 558 -9.09 3.18 -26.90
CA HIS A 558 -10.25 2.65 -26.16
C HIS A 558 -10.81 3.58 -25.07
N ILE A 559 -10.59 4.89 -25.19
CA ILE A 559 -11.03 5.88 -24.20
C ILE A 559 -12.47 6.31 -24.49
N ALA A 560 -12.82 6.52 -25.74
CA ALA A 560 -14.14 6.94 -26.17
C ALA A 560 -14.71 6.00 -27.23
N VAL A 561 -15.97 5.67 -27.08
CA VAL A 561 -16.79 4.99 -28.09
C VAL A 561 -17.79 5.98 -28.69
N GLY A 562 -18.39 5.65 -29.79
CA GLY A 562 -19.45 6.46 -30.39
C GLY A 562 -20.77 6.44 -29.59
N VAL A 563 -21.75 7.17 -30.09
CA VAL A 563 -23.11 7.25 -29.52
C VAL A 563 -24.07 6.24 -30.15
N GLY A 564 -23.57 5.33 -30.97
CA GLY A 564 -24.36 4.39 -31.76
C GLY A 564 -24.36 4.74 -33.23
N GLU A 565 -24.88 3.82 -34.08
CA GLU A 565 -25.03 4.00 -35.53
C GLU A 565 -23.76 4.47 -36.29
N GLY A 566 -22.59 4.16 -35.76
CA GLY A 566 -21.30 4.60 -36.34
C GLY A 566 -21.01 6.09 -36.18
N LYS A 567 -21.65 6.78 -35.22
CA LYS A 567 -21.51 8.21 -34.97
C LYS A 567 -20.69 8.51 -33.72
N PHE A 568 -19.87 9.55 -33.79
CA PHE A 568 -19.17 10.15 -32.64
C PHE A 568 -19.96 11.27 -31.98
N ALA A 569 -20.78 11.99 -32.74
CA ALA A 569 -21.50 13.21 -32.36
C ALA A 569 -20.56 14.34 -31.89
N PRO A 570 -19.66 14.85 -32.74
CA PRO A 570 -18.60 15.78 -32.36
C PRO A 570 -19.11 17.08 -31.71
N ASP A 571 -20.27 17.59 -32.17
CA ASP A 571 -20.85 18.86 -31.72
C ASP A 571 -21.77 18.71 -30.48
N MET A 572 -22.03 17.48 -30.03
CA MET A 572 -22.87 17.24 -28.85
C MET A 572 -22.11 17.65 -27.58
N ASN A 573 -22.76 18.36 -26.67
CA ASN A 573 -22.23 18.67 -25.36
C ASN A 573 -21.97 17.39 -24.55
N VAL A 574 -20.90 17.40 -23.79
CA VAL A 574 -20.53 16.28 -22.89
C VAL A 574 -21.22 16.45 -21.55
N THR A 575 -21.91 15.41 -21.11
CA THR A 575 -22.49 15.37 -19.76
C THR A 575 -21.44 14.94 -18.72
N ARG A 576 -21.72 15.21 -17.44
CA ARG A 576 -20.80 14.94 -16.33
C ARG A 576 -20.45 13.44 -16.23
N GLU A 577 -21.41 12.54 -16.39
CA GLU A 577 -21.18 11.10 -16.37
C GLU A 577 -20.40 10.61 -17.60
N GLN A 578 -20.61 11.22 -18.77
CA GLN A 578 -19.82 10.93 -19.97
C GLN A 578 -18.36 11.35 -19.75
N TYR A 579 -18.16 12.55 -19.20
CA TYR A 579 -16.81 13.03 -18.91
C TYR A 579 -16.11 12.15 -17.86
N ALA A 580 -16.80 11.74 -16.80
CA ALA A 580 -16.26 10.83 -15.80
C ALA A 580 -15.79 9.52 -16.44
N GLN A 581 -16.58 8.94 -17.35
CA GLN A 581 -16.19 7.71 -18.04
C GLN A 581 -14.98 7.90 -18.96
N PHE A 582 -14.92 9.00 -19.71
CA PHE A 582 -13.76 9.30 -20.56
C PHE A 582 -12.49 9.47 -19.73
N LEU A 583 -12.59 10.19 -18.63
CA LEU A 583 -11.45 10.42 -17.73
C LEU A 583 -10.98 9.12 -17.07
N TYR A 584 -11.90 8.30 -16.59
CA TYR A 584 -11.61 6.98 -16.04
C TYR A 584 -10.89 6.07 -17.04
N ASN A 585 -11.41 6.00 -18.28
CA ASN A 585 -10.77 5.21 -19.34
C ASN A 585 -9.38 5.73 -19.71
N ALA A 586 -9.19 7.07 -19.75
CA ALA A 586 -7.91 7.68 -20.04
C ALA A 586 -6.85 7.38 -18.95
N ILE A 587 -7.24 7.44 -17.68
CA ILE A 587 -6.38 7.07 -16.55
C ILE A 587 -6.01 5.58 -16.63
N SER A 588 -6.99 4.70 -16.84
CA SER A 588 -6.77 3.25 -16.97
C SER A 588 -5.87 2.89 -18.15
N ASN A 589 -6.04 3.57 -19.29
CA ASN A 589 -5.18 3.40 -20.46
C ASN A 589 -3.74 3.84 -20.16
N ALA A 590 -3.55 4.99 -19.51
CA ALA A 590 -2.23 5.47 -19.14
C ALA A 590 -1.51 4.50 -18.18
N GLN A 591 -2.23 3.88 -17.26
CA GLN A 591 -1.69 2.88 -16.32
C GLN A 591 -1.33 1.55 -17.01
N SER A 592 -2.00 1.17 -18.09
CA SER A 592 -1.72 -0.07 -18.84
C SER A 592 -0.55 0.05 -19.82
N HIS A 593 -0.08 1.26 -20.08
CA HIS A 593 1.02 1.55 -21.03
C HIS A 593 2.27 2.12 -20.32
N GLN A 594 2.24 2.28 -19.01
CA GLN A 594 3.37 2.58 -18.11
C GLN A 594 3.87 1.29 -17.46
#